data_e67e1e60060fca053f35c9ddced63a56
#
_entry.id   e67e1e60060fca053f35c9ddced63a56
#
_cell.length_a   1.000
_cell.length_b   1.000
_cell.length_c   1.000
_cell.angle_alpha   90.00
_cell.angle_beta   90.00
_cell.angle_gamma   90.00
#
_symmetry.space_group_name_H-M   'P 1'
#
loop_
_entity.id
_entity.type
_entity.pdbx_description
1 polymer ?
#
loop_
_entity_poly.entity_id
_entity_poly.type
_entity_poly.pdbx_seq_one_letter_code
_entity_poly.pdbx_strand_id
1 'polypeptide(L)'
;LADDDHPTPAVVNTEHFNYCFYLGNRWLLKIYRRVEGGPHPEVEIGGMLCEQEATSPVAPLVAQLEYVRQKSEPMTLAVVTQFVPHESDAWQYTLDSLSDFYERVATMPEPDSSVRTAVFNPFHPPELSPDLAEELAGSFLENVRILGRRLGELHLALASPHDRPAFAPLEFSPQYQRSLYQAMRTTTLDVLYELSQKMETLPAEIRPMAAEVVESEVAILACYHRLIDRKLPILRTRVQGECHLGQVLHTGRDFVFIDMEGLPTQTLGERRIKRTPLSDVVGMLSSFATAAVSTLYGLSSGRGRPQGSIRSEDRQRLGIWARLWFNWVAGTFVPSYASTVAGLAILPPGEADQKLLLTGLMLDKWMNELELELHQRPEWARIPLRGILATLEWASSETRT
;
A
#
# COMPACT_ATOMS: atom_id res chain seq x y z
N LEU A 1 21.27 -37.85 -1.62
CA LEU A 1 21.55 -36.51 -1.10
C LEU A 1 22.84 -36.04 -1.78
N ALA A 2 22.68 -35.25 -2.81
CA ALA A 2 23.79 -34.77 -3.64
C ALA A 2 24.33 -33.44 -3.06
N ASP A 3 25.57 -33.23 -3.31
CA ASP A 3 26.60 -32.25 -2.96
C ASP A 3 26.27 -30.75 -2.79
N ASP A 4 25.02 -30.39 -2.44
CA ASP A 4 24.56 -28.99 -2.27
C ASP A 4 24.21 -28.64 -0.81
N ASP A 5 24.86 -29.33 0.15
CA ASP A 5 24.49 -29.23 1.57
C ASP A 5 24.94 -27.91 2.27
N HIS A 6 25.69 -27.05 1.58
CA HIS A 6 26.11 -25.74 2.11
C HIS A 6 25.93 -24.63 1.06
N PRO A 7 24.69 -24.15 0.84
CA PRO A 7 24.47 -23.05 -0.12
C PRO A 7 25.21 -21.79 0.35
N THR A 8 26.00 -21.21 -0.54
CA THR A 8 26.68 -19.94 -0.26
C THR A 8 25.62 -18.85 -0.06
N PRO A 9 25.60 -18.17 1.10
CA PRO A 9 24.62 -17.09 1.35
C PRO A 9 24.87 -15.91 0.39
N ALA A 10 23.80 -15.39 -0.20
CA ALA A 10 23.83 -14.16 -0.98
C ALA A 10 23.00 -13.08 -0.29
N VAL A 11 23.57 -11.89 -0.15
CA VAL A 11 22.90 -10.76 0.51
C VAL A 11 21.77 -10.22 -0.36
N VAL A 12 20.60 -9.97 0.24
CA VAL A 12 19.49 -9.26 -0.40
C VAL A 12 19.65 -7.78 -0.15
N ASN A 13 19.96 -7.00 -1.17
CA ASN A 13 20.28 -5.56 -1.05
C ASN A 13 19.04 -4.65 -0.99
N THR A 14 17.84 -5.20 -1.06
CA THR A 14 16.59 -4.43 -1.09
C THR A 14 15.99 -4.16 0.29
N GLU A 15 16.51 -4.80 1.33
CA GLU A 15 16.01 -4.66 2.70
C GLU A 15 16.83 -3.61 3.46
N HIS A 16 16.16 -2.63 4.06
CA HIS A 16 16.81 -1.54 4.79
C HIS A 16 16.75 -1.69 6.31
N PHE A 17 15.72 -2.38 6.82
CA PHE A 17 15.49 -2.51 8.27
C PHE A 17 16.11 -3.76 8.87
N ASN A 18 16.21 -4.85 8.09
CA ASN A 18 16.71 -6.14 8.55
C ASN A 18 17.85 -6.64 7.66
N TYR A 19 18.49 -7.73 8.06
CA TYR A 19 19.46 -8.41 7.20
C TYR A 19 18.80 -9.62 6.54
N CYS A 20 18.77 -9.65 5.21
CA CYS A 20 18.17 -10.73 4.43
C CYS A 20 19.22 -11.43 3.58
N PHE A 21 19.17 -12.77 3.56
CA PHE A 21 20.10 -13.61 2.84
C PHE A 21 19.36 -14.71 2.09
N TYR A 22 19.66 -14.88 0.81
CA TYR A 22 19.28 -16.08 0.09
C TYR A 22 20.21 -17.24 0.48
N LEU A 23 19.61 -18.37 0.84
CA LEU A 23 20.33 -19.63 1.12
C LEU A 23 20.08 -20.58 -0.06
N GLY A 24 20.87 -20.44 -1.11
CA GLY A 24 20.61 -21.05 -2.41
C GLY A 24 19.25 -20.57 -2.98
N ASN A 25 18.66 -21.41 -3.83
CA ASN A 25 17.31 -21.15 -4.37
C ASN A 25 16.22 -21.87 -3.55
N ARG A 26 16.43 -22.05 -2.24
CA ARG A 26 15.52 -22.82 -1.38
C ARG A 26 14.90 -21.98 -0.26
N TRP A 27 15.69 -21.10 0.35
CA TRP A 27 15.25 -20.36 1.54
C TRP A 27 15.71 -18.91 1.53
N LEU A 28 14.93 -18.07 2.21
CA LEU A 28 15.27 -16.70 2.57
C LEU A 28 15.41 -16.64 4.10
N LEU A 29 16.60 -16.27 4.59
CA LEU A 29 16.86 -15.99 6.01
C LEU A 29 16.74 -14.48 6.22
N LYS A 30 15.86 -14.06 7.17
CA LYS A 30 15.71 -12.68 7.62
C LYS A 30 16.12 -12.59 9.08
N ILE A 31 17.09 -11.73 9.40
CA ILE A 31 17.61 -11.48 10.75
C ILE A 31 17.16 -10.09 11.19
N TYR A 32 16.46 -10.02 12.30
CA TYR A 32 15.92 -8.78 12.83
C TYR A 32 17.00 -7.96 13.54
N ARG A 33 17.12 -6.68 13.17
CA ARG A 33 18.04 -5.72 13.83
C ARG A 33 17.45 -5.16 15.12
N ARG A 34 16.12 -5.09 15.21
CA ARG A 34 15.39 -4.70 16.41
C ARG A 34 14.67 -5.91 16.96
N VAL A 35 15.00 -6.27 18.21
CA VAL A 35 14.47 -7.45 18.87
C VAL A 35 13.68 -7.01 20.10
N GLU A 36 12.44 -7.48 20.19
CA GLU A 36 11.53 -7.20 21.30
C GLU A 36 10.98 -8.53 21.84
N GLY A 37 10.64 -8.56 23.15
CA GLY A 37 9.98 -9.73 23.76
C GLY A 37 8.51 -9.79 23.37
N GLY A 38 8.03 -11.00 23.09
CA GLY A 38 6.65 -11.27 22.74
C GLY A 38 6.44 -11.89 21.36
N PRO A 39 5.19 -12.24 21.02
CA PRO A 39 4.88 -12.88 19.76
C PRO A 39 5.16 -11.97 18.57
N HIS A 40 6.03 -12.41 17.66
CA HIS A 40 6.40 -11.65 16.48
C HIS A 40 5.34 -11.78 15.37
N PRO A 41 4.85 -10.69 14.76
CA PRO A 41 3.76 -10.74 13.76
C PRO A 41 4.05 -11.68 12.60
N GLU A 42 5.25 -11.65 12.03
CA GLU A 42 5.63 -12.50 10.90
C GLU A 42 5.61 -14.00 11.26
N VAL A 43 6.01 -14.34 12.48
CA VAL A 43 5.94 -15.71 12.98
C VAL A 43 4.50 -16.16 13.24
N GLU A 44 3.69 -15.30 13.90
CA GLU A 44 2.29 -15.61 14.17
C GLU A 44 1.49 -15.78 12.86
N ILE A 45 1.63 -14.86 11.93
CA ILE A 45 0.90 -14.88 10.64
C ILE A 45 1.42 -16.04 9.78
N GLY A 46 2.74 -16.16 9.61
CA GLY A 46 3.35 -17.23 8.81
C GLY A 46 3.00 -18.62 9.33
N GLY A 47 3.08 -18.83 10.65
CA GLY A 47 2.71 -20.10 11.28
C GLY A 47 1.24 -20.44 11.10
N MET A 48 0.34 -19.45 11.28
CA MET A 48 -1.09 -19.62 11.07
C MET A 48 -1.43 -19.96 9.62
N LEU A 49 -0.82 -19.27 8.65
CA LEU A 49 -1.07 -19.50 7.22
C LEU A 49 -0.51 -20.85 6.75
N CYS A 50 0.60 -21.33 7.32
CA CYS A 50 1.14 -22.66 7.00
C CYS A 50 0.26 -23.81 7.50
N GLU A 51 -0.56 -23.62 8.54
CA GLU A 51 -1.50 -24.61 9.03
C GLU A 51 -2.80 -24.69 8.21
N GLN A 52 -3.08 -23.67 7.42
CA GLN A 52 -4.22 -23.67 6.50
C GLN A 52 -3.80 -24.41 5.22
N GLU A 53 -4.51 -25.48 4.87
CA GLU A 53 -4.26 -26.26 3.64
C GLU A 53 -4.54 -25.46 2.34
N ALA A 54 -5.11 -24.26 2.46
CA ALA A 54 -5.38 -23.39 1.33
C ALA A 54 -4.08 -22.77 0.79
N THR A 55 -3.98 -22.63 -0.51
CA THR A 55 -2.88 -21.94 -1.20
C THR A 55 -2.87 -20.46 -0.79
N SER A 56 -2.11 -20.14 0.24
CA SER A 56 -1.98 -18.77 0.70
C SER A 56 -1.05 -17.98 -0.24
N PRO A 57 -1.38 -16.72 -0.58
CA PRO A 57 -0.53 -15.89 -1.43
C PRO A 57 0.67 -15.30 -0.69
N VAL A 58 1.30 -16.06 0.22
CA VAL A 58 2.49 -15.66 0.99
C VAL A 58 3.58 -16.71 0.91
N ALA A 59 4.84 -16.27 1.07
CA ALA A 59 5.98 -17.17 1.20
C ALA A 59 5.85 -18.01 2.48
N PRO A 60 5.85 -19.36 2.41
CA PRO A 60 5.69 -20.22 3.57
C PRO A 60 6.80 -20.01 4.60
N LEU A 61 6.43 -19.88 5.88
CA LEU A 61 7.37 -19.88 7.01
C LEU A 61 7.92 -21.30 7.22
N VAL A 62 9.24 -21.44 7.23
CA VAL A 62 9.92 -22.74 7.38
C VAL A 62 10.47 -22.94 8.77
N ALA A 63 11.06 -21.88 9.34
CA ALA A 63 11.69 -21.95 10.65
C ALA A 63 11.76 -20.57 11.30
N GLN A 64 11.94 -20.56 12.62
CA GLN A 64 12.22 -19.36 13.39
C GLN A 64 13.39 -19.61 14.35
N LEU A 65 14.14 -18.58 14.68
CA LEU A 65 15.15 -18.57 15.72
C LEU A 65 14.71 -17.64 16.83
N GLU A 66 14.61 -18.17 18.05
CA GLU A 66 14.20 -17.41 19.23
C GLU A 66 15.28 -17.42 20.31
N TYR A 67 15.40 -16.30 20.99
CA TYR A 67 16.16 -16.21 22.24
C TYR A 67 15.18 -16.27 23.41
N VAL A 68 15.35 -17.30 24.24
CA VAL A 68 14.51 -17.54 25.43
C VAL A 68 15.33 -17.31 26.69
N ARG A 69 14.90 -16.36 27.51
CA ARG A 69 15.48 -16.08 28.83
C ARG A 69 14.48 -16.51 29.90
N GLN A 70 15.01 -17.02 31.05
CA GLN A 70 14.15 -17.40 32.19
C GLN A 70 13.26 -16.19 32.58
N LYS A 71 11.95 -16.45 32.75
CA LYS A 71 10.94 -15.50 33.20
C LYS A 71 10.72 -14.29 32.26
N SER A 72 11.14 -14.37 31.01
CA SER A 72 10.87 -13.36 29.96
C SER A 72 10.12 -14.01 28.82
N GLU A 73 9.38 -13.19 28.06
CA GLU A 73 8.81 -13.62 26.80
C GLU A 73 9.92 -13.94 25.79
N PRO A 74 9.74 -14.95 24.91
CA PRO A 74 10.66 -15.23 23.83
C PRO A 74 10.87 -14.01 22.94
N MET A 75 12.06 -13.88 22.36
CA MET A 75 12.41 -12.83 21.40
C MET A 75 12.75 -13.49 20.07
N THR A 76 12.06 -13.18 19.01
CA THR A 76 12.38 -13.67 17.67
C THR A 76 13.60 -12.92 17.12
N LEU A 77 14.67 -13.65 16.83
CA LEU A 77 15.92 -13.14 16.28
C LEU A 77 15.94 -13.21 14.76
N ALA A 78 15.37 -14.29 14.20
CA ALA A 78 15.36 -14.52 12.77
C ALA A 78 14.20 -15.42 12.36
N VAL A 79 13.83 -15.34 11.08
CA VAL A 79 12.90 -16.27 10.43
C VAL A 79 13.51 -16.79 9.15
N VAL A 80 13.08 -17.98 8.75
CA VAL A 80 13.40 -18.57 7.45
C VAL A 80 12.09 -18.82 6.73
N THR A 81 11.95 -18.27 5.54
CA THR A 81 10.84 -18.54 4.64
C THR A 81 11.30 -19.33 3.41
N GLN A 82 10.37 -19.99 2.75
CA GLN A 82 10.66 -20.63 1.48
C GLN A 82 11.03 -19.57 0.44
N PHE A 83 12.08 -19.84 -0.34
CA PHE A 83 12.40 -19.01 -1.50
C PHE A 83 11.28 -19.13 -2.54
N VAL A 84 10.77 -18.00 -2.97
CA VAL A 84 9.78 -17.90 -4.06
C VAL A 84 10.51 -17.50 -5.33
N PRO A 85 10.57 -18.34 -6.36
CA PRO A 85 11.07 -17.92 -7.66
C PRO A 85 10.24 -16.77 -8.21
N HIS A 86 10.87 -15.66 -8.54
CA HIS A 86 10.22 -14.45 -9.03
C HIS A 86 11.07 -13.76 -10.09
N GLU A 87 10.45 -12.96 -10.93
CA GLU A 87 11.12 -12.17 -11.97
C GLU A 87 11.59 -10.83 -11.40
N SER A 88 10.72 -10.19 -10.59
CA SER A 88 10.99 -8.93 -9.89
C SER A 88 10.06 -8.80 -8.69
N ASP A 89 10.23 -7.77 -7.88
CA ASP A 89 9.13 -7.31 -7.04
C ASP A 89 8.07 -6.55 -7.86
N ALA A 90 6.88 -6.39 -7.32
CA ALA A 90 5.79 -5.70 -8.02
C ALA A 90 6.05 -4.20 -8.20
N TRP A 91 6.95 -3.61 -7.40
CA TRP A 91 7.38 -2.21 -7.57
C TRP A 91 8.17 -2.05 -8.87
N GLN A 92 9.22 -2.85 -9.08
CA GLN A 92 10.02 -2.79 -10.31
C GLN A 92 9.18 -3.14 -11.54
N TYR A 93 8.35 -4.19 -11.45
CA TYR A 93 7.40 -4.56 -12.51
C TYR A 93 6.50 -3.39 -12.91
N THR A 94 6.00 -2.64 -11.90
CA THR A 94 5.16 -1.46 -12.14
C THR A 94 5.93 -0.31 -12.78
N LEU A 95 7.19 -0.07 -12.35
CA LEU A 95 8.03 0.97 -12.95
C LEU A 95 8.35 0.67 -14.43
N ASP A 96 8.64 -0.59 -14.75
CA ASP A 96 8.93 -1.01 -16.12
C ASP A 96 7.69 -0.82 -17.01
N SER A 97 6.51 -1.26 -16.54
CA SER A 97 5.24 -1.05 -17.24
C SER A 97 4.89 0.45 -17.43
N LEU A 98 5.17 1.28 -16.43
CA LEU A 98 4.98 2.72 -16.52
C LEU A 98 5.94 3.37 -17.52
N SER A 99 7.17 2.90 -17.62
CA SER A 99 8.13 3.40 -18.60
C SER A 99 7.62 3.16 -20.02
N ASP A 100 7.17 1.94 -20.31
CA ASP A 100 6.55 1.58 -21.60
C ASP A 100 5.28 2.41 -21.88
N PHE A 101 4.44 2.60 -20.86
CA PHE A 101 3.23 3.41 -20.97
C PHE A 101 3.57 4.85 -21.33
N TYR A 102 4.50 5.49 -20.64
CA TYR A 102 4.89 6.87 -20.93
C TYR A 102 5.53 7.04 -22.31
N GLU A 103 6.31 6.06 -22.78
CA GLU A 103 6.86 6.08 -24.13
C GLU A 103 5.75 6.06 -25.19
N ARG A 104 4.72 5.24 -25.02
CA ARG A 104 3.57 5.17 -25.93
C ARG A 104 2.79 6.49 -25.94
N VAL A 105 2.41 7.00 -24.77
CA VAL A 105 1.60 8.22 -24.68
C VAL A 105 2.40 9.50 -24.97
N ALA A 106 3.74 9.44 -24.99
CA ALA A 106 4.58 10.59 -25.36
C ALA A 106 4.31 11.08 -26.79
N THR A 107 3.93 10.19 -27.68
CA THR A 107 3.61 10.51 -29.09
C THR A 107 2.13 10.78 -29.33
N MET A 108 1.27 10.59 -28.35
CA MET A 108 -0.18 10.77 -28.45
C MET A 108 -0.59 12.22 -28.16
N PRO A 109 -1.69 12.71 -28.75
CA PRO A 109 -2.29 13.98 -28.36
C PRO A 109 -2.76 13.92 -26.89
N GLU A 110 -3.01 15.09 -26.31
CA GLU A 110 -3.66 15.13 -24.98
C GLU A 110 -5.02 14.41 -25.03
N PRO A 111 -5.39 13.70 -23.95
CA PRO A 111 -6.71 13.12 -23.84
C PRO A 111 -7.82 14.19 -23.93
N ASP A 112 -9.01 13.79 -24.34
CA ASP A 112 -10.18 14.65 -24.42
C ASP A 112 -10.50 15.37 -23.11
N SER A 113 -11.23 16.49 -23.19
CA SER A 113 -11.55 17.31 -22.00
C SER A 113 -12.30 16.53 -20.91
N SER A 114 -13.17 15.59 -21.28
CA SER A 114 -13.88 14.72 -20.34
C SER A 114 -12.95 13.87 -19.49
N VAL A 115 -11.83 13.42 -20.07
CA VAL A 115 -10.76 12.68 -19.41
C VAL A 115 -9.96 13.56 -18.47
N ARG A 116 -9.64 14.76 -18.93
CA ARG A 116 -8.85 15.73 -18.16
C ARG A 116 -9.56 16.17 -16.88
N THR A 117 -10.89 16.19 -16.88
CA THR A 117 -11.74 16.59 -15.75
C THR A 117 -12.28 15.40 -14.96
N ALA A 118 -11.94 14.15 -15.34
CA ALA A 118 -12.39 12.98 -14.60
C ALA A 118 -11.82 12.97 -13.19
N VAL A 119 -12.71 12.98 -12.20
CA VAL A 119 -12.36 12.85 -10.79
C VAL A 119 -11.92 11.41 -10.53
N PHE A 120 -10.91 11.23 -9.68
CA PHE A 120 -10.52 9.93 -9.19
C PHE A 120 -11.72 9.20 -8.58
N ASN A 121 -11.96 7.97 -8.99
CA ASN A 121 -12.95 7.08 -8.38
C ASN A 121 -12.48 5.63 -8.47
N PRO A 122 -12.05 5.02 -7.36
CA PRO A 122 -11.53 3.65 -7.37
C PRO A 122 -12.62 2.58 -7.56
N PHE A 123 -13.90 2.93 -7.46
CA PHE A 123 -15.00 1.99 -7.68
C PHE A 123 -15.50 2.03 -9.12
N HIS A 124 -15.43 3.19 -9.76
CA HIS A 124 -15.91 3.43 -11.11
C HIS A 124 -14.87 4.23 -11.89
N PRO A 125 -13.92 3.57 -12.53
CA PRO A 125 -12.96 4.26 -13.38
C PRO A 125 -13.71 5.04 -14.47
N PRO A 126 -13.16 6.16 -14.96
CA PRO A 126 -13.78 6.92 -16.02
C PRO A 126 -14.12 5.98 -17.20
N GLU A 127 -15.31 6.11 -17.75
CA GLU A 127 -15.75 5.43 -18.98
C GLU A 127 -15.00 6.00 -20.20
N LEU A 128 -13.69 5.89 -20.18
CA LEU A 128 -12.88 6.06 -21.36
C LEU A 128 -12.87 4.75 -22.09
N SER A 129 -12.94 4.88 -23.41
CA SER A 129 -12.93 3.76 -24.32
C SER A 129 -12.19 2.58 -23.67
N PRO A 130 -12.88 1.48 -23.31
CA PRO A 130 -12.23 0.27 -22.81
C PRO A 130 -11.08 -0.15 -23.72
N ASP A 131 -11.21 0.12 -25.01
CA ASP A 131 -10.20 -0.17 -26.02
C ASP A 131 -8.89 0.58 -25.77
N LEU A 132 -8.95 1.84 -25.32
CA LEU A 132 -7.74 2.63 -25.04
C LEU A 132 -6.98 2.13 -23.80
N ALA A 133 -7.71 1.73 -22.74
CA ALA A 133 -7.09 1.16 -21.55
C ALA A 133 -6.45 -0.19 -21.88
N GLU A 134 -7.14 -1.03 -22.68
CA GLU A 134 -6.63 -2.31 -23.14
C GLU A 134 -5.40 -2.15 -24.02
N GLU A 135 -5.43 -1.20 -24.99
CA GLU A 135 -4.30 -0.93 -25.88
C GLU A 135 -3.06 -0.44 -25.12
N LEU A 136 -3.23 0.47 -24.15
CA LEU A 136 -2.11 1.12 -23.48
C LEU A 136 -1.60 0.38 -22.23
N ALA A 137 -2.45 -0.35 -21.52
CA ALA A 137 -2.13 -0.96 -20.23
C ALA A 137 -2.78 -2.34 -20.00
N GLY A 138 -3.41 -2.97 -21.00
CA GLY A 138 -4.25 -4.17 -20.83
C GLY A 138 -3.56 -5.31 -20.10
N SER A 139 -2.36 -5.70 -20.50
CA SER A 139 -1.59 -6.77 -19.85
C SER A 139 -1.23 -6.43 -18.40
N PHE A 140 -0.92 -5.17 -18.13
CA PHE A 140 -0.64 -4.71 -16.76
C PHE A 140 -1.93 -4.71 -15.91
N LEU A 141 -3.05 -4.24 -16.46
CA LEU A 141 -4.34 -4.22 -15.75
C LEU A 141 -4.82 -5.63 -15.41
N GLU A 142 -4.55 -6.62 -16.27
CA GLU A 142 -4.84 -8.02 -15.95
C GLU A 142 -4.05 -8.51 -14.73
N ASN A 143 -2.76 -8.17 -14.65
CA ASN A 143 -1.93 -8.46 -13.48
C ASN A 143 -2.41 -7.69 -12.23
N VAL A 144 -2.84 -6.44 -12.38
CA VAL A 144 -3.45 -5.66 -11.28
C VAL A 144 -4.72 -6.33 -10.74
N ARG A 145 -5.54 -6.94 -11.61
CA ARG A 145 -6.71 -7.72 -11.21
C ARG A 145 -6.31 -8.94 -10.38
N ILE A 146 -5.27 -9.67 -10.81
CA ILE A 146 -4.71 -10.79 -10.04
C ILE A 146 -4.23 -10.32 -8.67
N LEU A 147 -3.49 -9.22 -8.61
CA LEU A 147 -2.97 -8.67 -7.37
C LEU A 147 -4.09 -8.28 -6.39
N GLY A 148 -5.16 -7.63 -6.87
CA GLY A 148 -6.33 -7.31 -6.05
C GLY A 148 -6.99 -8.56 -5.47
N ARG A 149 -7.15 -9.60 -6.27
CA ARG A 149 -7.66 -10.90 -5.83
C ARG A 149 -6.74 -11.53 -4.77
N ARG A 150 -5.42 -11.54 -4.97
CA ARG A 150 -4.46 -12.12 -4.02
C ARG A 150 -4.46 -11.40 -2.68
N LEU A 151 -4.59 -10.07 -2.67
CA LEU A 151 -4.76 -9.32 -1.40
C LEU A 151 -6.08 -9.70 -0.72
N GLY A 152 -7.15 -9.87 -1.48
CA GLY A 152 -8.43 -10.37 -0.96
C GLY A 152 -8.30 -11.76 -0.32
N GLU A 153 -7.65 -12.70 -1.00
CA GLU A 153 -7.38 -14.06 -0.51
C GLU A 153 -6.55 -14.04 0.78
N LEU A 154 -5.53 -13.16 0.88
CA LEU A 154 -4.77 -12.97 2.11
C LEU A 154 -5.67 -12.51 3.26
N HIS A 155 -6.52 -11.52 3.04
CA HIS A 155 -7.43 -11.03 4.09
C HIS A 155 -8.50 -12.05 4.48
N LEU A 156 -9.00 -12.88 3.54
CA LEU A 156 -9.87 -14.01 3.84
C LEU A 156 -9.17 -15.01 4.77
N ALA A 157 -7.93 -15.36 4.45
CA ALA A 157 -7.13 -16.27 5.28
C ALA A 157 -6.87 -15.71 6.69
N LEU A 158 -6.52 -14.42 6.80
CA LEU A 158 -6.28 -13.76 8.08
C LEU A 158 -7.55 -13.58 8.94
N ALA A 159 -8.73 -13.57 8.31
CA ALA A 159 -10.02 -13.46 9.00
C ALA A 159 -10.63 -14.82 9.40
N SER A 160 -10.10 -15.94 8.91
CA SER A 160 -10.69 -17.28 9.07
C SER A 160 -10.58 -17.89 10.48
N PRO A 161 -9.49 -17.74 11.25
CA PRO A 161 -9.31 -18.47 12.49
C PRO A 161 -10.07 -17.81 13.65
N HIS A 162 -11.33 -18.19 13.82
CA HIS A 162 -12.17 -17.65 14.89
C HIS A 162 -11.86 -18.24 16.29
N ASP A 163 -11.19 -19.37 16.35
CA ASP A 163 -10.79 -20.07 17.58
C ASP A 163 -9.51 -19.51 18.21
N ARG A 164 -8.74 -18.70 17.46
CA ARG A 164 -7.52 -18.08 17.95
C ARG A 164 -7.74 -16.61 18.31
N PRO A 165 -7.65 -16.20 19.58
CA PRO A 165 -7.88 -14.80 20.00
C PRO A 165 -6.99 -13.80 19.26
N ALA A 166 -5.76 -14.19 18.88
CA ALA A 166 -4.86 -13.33 18.11
C ALA A 166 -5.40 -12.98 16.71
N PHE A 167 -6.20 -13.83 16.11
CA PHE A 167 -6.74 -13.67 14.76
C PHE A 167 -8.26 -13.43 14.70
N ALA A 168 -9.03 -13.90 15.69
CA ALA A 168 -10.48 -13.72 15.73
C ALA A 168 -10.88 -12.28 15.38
N PRO A 169 -11.72 -12.05 14.34
CA PRO A 169 -12.13 -10.71 13.94
C PRO A 169 -12.79 -9.95 15.09
N LEU A 170 -12.62 -8.63 15.13
CA LEU A 170 -13.21 -7.74 16.10
C LEU A 170 -14.15 -6.73 15.40
N GLU A 171 -15.20 -6.31 16.09
CA GLU A 171 -16.06 -5.25 15.56
C GLU A 171 -15.31 -3.92 15.36
N PHE A 172 -15.65 -3.20 14.31
CA PHE A 172 -15.26 -1.82 14.10
C PHE A 172 -16.15 -0.92 14.96
N SER A 173 -15.96 -1.00 16.28
CA SER A 173 -16.82 -0.39 17.28
C SER A 173 -16.78 1.15 17.24
N PRO A 174 -17.85 1.85 17.71
CA PRO A 174 -17.84 3.31 17.80
C PRO A 174 -16.68 3.86 18.66
N GLN A 175 -16.23 3.10 19.66
CA GLN A 175 -15.06 3.48 20.46
C GLN A 175 -13.77 3.43 19.61
N TYR A 176 -13.62 2.41 18.78
CA TYR A 176 -12.48 2.32 17.88
C TYR A 176 -12.53 3.42 16.81
N GLN A 177 -13.72 3.70 16.23
CA GLN A 177 -13.89 4.80 15.27
C GLN A 177 -13.45 6.15 15.87
N ARG A 178 -13.82 6.43 17.13
CA ARG A 178 -13.37 7.65 17.83
C ARG A 178 -11.86 7.67 18.06
N SER A 179 -11.27 6.54 18.44
CA SER A 179 -9.81 6.43 18.62
C SER A 179 -9.07 6.67 17.30
N LEU A 180 -9.56 6.07 16.20
CA LEU A 180 -9.02 6.25 14.85
C LEU A 180 -9.13 7.73 14.42
N TYR A 181 -10.30 8.34 14.58
CA TYR A 181 -10.51 9.77 14.30
C TYR A 181 -9.54 10.66 15.07
N GLN A 182 -9.32 10.41 16.37
CA GLN A 182 -8.40 11.23 17.17
C GLN A 182 -6.95 11.07 16.71
N ALA A 183 -6.52 9.85 16.37
CA ALA A 183 -5.20 9.61 15.82
C ALA A 183 -5.00 10.36 14.49
N MET A 184 -5.91 10.18 13.53
CA MET A 184 -5.88 10.87 12.23
C MET A 184 -5.86 12.40 12.39
N ARG A 185 -6.71 12.92 13.28
CA ARG A 185 -6.78 14.36 13.58
C ARG A 185 -5.45 14.88 14.12
N THR A 186 -4.85 14.20 15.10
CA THR A 186 -3.59 14.61 15.72
C THR A 186 -2.48 14.62 14.68
N THR A 187 -2.28 13.51 13.96
CA THR A 187 -1.27 13.43 12.88
C THR A 187 -1.46 14.55 11.85
N THR A 188 -2.70 14.78 11.41
CA THR A 188 -2.96 15.82 10.41
C THR A 188 -2.59 17.21 10.89
N LEU A 189 -2.97 17.58 12.13
CA LEU A 189 -2.64 18.90 12.67
C LEU A 189 -1.13 19.10 12.82
N ASP A 190 -0.41 18.07 13.28
CA ASP A 190 1.04 18.12 13.44
C ASP A 190 1.74 18.25 12.08
N VAL A 191 1.31 17.46 11.09
CA VAL A 191 1.89 17.49 9.73
C VAL A 191 1.61 18.82 9.02
N LEU A 192 0.38 19.35 9.10
CA LEU A 192 0.04 20.63 8.48
C LEU A 192 0.79 21.79 9.15
N TYR A 193 0.95 21.76 10.48
CA TYR A 193 1.79 22.72 11.17
C TYR A 193 3.24 22.65 10.68
N GLU A 194 3.81 21.45 10.60
CA GLU A 194 5.17 21.26 10.10
C GLU A 194 5.32 21.70 8.65
N LEU A 195 4.36 21.35 7.78
CA LEU A 195 4.34 21.77 6.39
C LEU A 195 4.37 23.30 6.26
N SER A 196 3.59 23.99 7.10
CA SER A 196 3.57 25.47 7.14
C SER A 196 4.94 26.06 7.53
N GLN A 197 5.62 25.44 8.50
CA GLN A 197 6.95 25.91 8.94
C GLN A 197 8.05 25.62 7.91
N LYS A 198 7.93 24.53 7.15
CA LYS A 198 8.92 24.12 6.14
C LYS A 198 8.63 24.64 4.73
N MET A 199 7.59 25.45 4.54
CA MET A 199 7.12 25.93 3.23
C MET A 199 8.25 26.49 2.37
N GLU A 200 9.11 27.35 2.93
CA GLU A 200 10.20 27.98 2.20
C GLU A 200 11.34 27.01 1.84
N THR A 201 11.44 25.88 2.51
CA THR A 201 12.45 24.85 2.22
C THR A 201 12.03 23.91 1.09
N LEU A 202 10.74 23.89 0.75
CA LEU A 202 10.22 23.08 -0.35
C LEU A 202 10.65 23.63 -1.71
N PRO A 203 10.81 22.77 -2.73
CA PRO A 203 10.98 23.21 -4.11
C PRO A 203 9.88 24.19 -4.53
N ALA A 204 10.27 25.30 -5.19
CA ALA A 204 9.35 26.38 -5.53
C ALA A 204 8.10 25.90 -6.30
N GLU A 205 8.26 24.85 -7.13
CA GLU A 205 7.20 24.28 -7.96
C GLU A 205 6.06 23.60 -7.17
N ILE A 206 6.33 23.14 -5.93
CA ILE A 206 5.33 22.45 -5.10
C ILE A 206 4.75 23.32 -3.98
N ARG A 207 5.32 24.52 -3.73
CA ARG A 207 4.83 25.44 -2.69
C ARG A 207 3.36 25.86 -2.87
N PRO A 208 2.87 26.14 -4.09
CA PRO A 208 1.45 26.46 -4.28
C PRO A 208 0.54 25.31 -3.84
N MET A 209 0.91 24.08 -4.18
CA MET A 209 0.16 22.89 -3.78
C MET A 209 0.23 22.66 -2.26
N ALA A 210 1.39 22.90 -1.66
CA ALA A 210 1.57 22.81 -0.21
C ALA A 210 0.70 23.84 0.54
N ALA A 211 0.62 25.08 0.03
CA ALA A 211 -0.26 26.12 0.57
C ALA A 211 -1.74 25.70 0.49
N GLU A 212 -2.18 25.18 -0.67
CA GLU A 212 -3.55 24.67 -0.85
C GLU A 212 -3.90 23.54 0.13
N VAL A 213 -2.95 22.63 0.40
CA VAL A 213 -3.15 21.56 1.38
C VAL A 213 -3.27 22.12 2.81
N VAL A 214 -2.45 23.10 3.19
CA VAL A 214 -2.58 23.79 4.50
C VAL A 214 -3.94 24.47 4.63
N GLU A 215 -4.40 25.17 3.60
CA GLU A 215 -5.72 25.83 3.56
C GLU A 215 -6.88 24.82 3.62
N SER A 216 -6.63 23.56 3.25
CA SER A 216 -7.64 22.48 3.25
C SER A 216 -7.85 21.82 4.62
N GLU A 217 -7.22 22.27 5.71
CA GLU A 217 -7.31 21.68 7.05
C GLU A 217 -8.77 21.36 7.45
N VAL A 218 -9.67 22.35 7.34
CA VAL A 218 -11.08 22.19 7.74
C VAL A 218 -11.78 21.09 6.91
N ALA A 219 -11.49 21.01 5.61
CA ALA A 219 -12.08 19.99 4.73
C ALA A 219 -11.56 18.59 5.07
N ILE A 220 -10.26 18.44 5.36
CA ILE A 220 -9.64 17.18 5.78
C ILE A 220 -10.27 16.70 7.09
N LEU A 221 -10.33 17.57 8.10
CA LEU A 221 -10.90 17.23 9.41
C LEU A 221 -12.39 16.91 9.31
N ALA A 222 -13.13 17.56 8.41
CA ALA A 222 -14.53 17.23 8.14
C ALA A 222 -14.70 15.83 7.55
N CYS A 223 -13.79 15.38 6.66
CA CYS A 223 -13.79 14.02 6.15
C CYS A 223 -13.59 12.99 7.27
N TYR A 224 -12.67 13.23 8.19
CA TYR A 224 -12.45 12.34 9.34
C TYR A 224 -13.64 12.35 10.31
N HIS A 225 -14.25 13.51 10.56
CA HIS A 225 -15.39 13.63 11.49
C HIS A 225 -16.56 12.74 11.03
N ARG A 226 -16.83 12.68 9.74
CA ARG A 226 -17.89 11.82 9.19
C ARG A 226 -17.74 10.35 9.56
N LEU A 227 -16.50 9.87 9.83
CA LEU A 227 -16.27 8.49 10.27
C LEU A 227 -16.92 8.15 11.62
N ILE A 228 -17.15 9.15 12.48
CA ILE A 228 -17.77 8.95 13.80
C ILE A 228 -19.26 9.28 13.84
N ASP A 229 -19.81 9.83 12.74
CA ASP A 229 -21.22 10.22 12.65
C ASP A 229 -22.16 9.02 12.45
N ARG A 230 -21.62 7.89 12.01
CA ARG A 230 -22.40 6.67 11.77
C ARG A 230 -21.64 5.40 12.17
N LYS A 231 -22.40 4.38 12.58
CA LYS A 231 -21.83 3.06 12.85
C LYS A 231 -21.55 2.34 11.53
N LEU A 232 -20.31 1.91 11.33
CA LEU A 232 -19.90 1.06 10.21
C LEU A 232 -19.94 -0.40 10.66
N PRO A 233 -20.82 -1.26 10.10
CA PRO A 233 -21.00 -2.64 10.53
C PRO A 233 -19.95 -3.56 9.87
N ILE A 234 -18.68 -3.30 10.14
CA ILE A 234 -17.55 -4.06 9.60
C ILE A 234 -16.68 -4.65 10.70
N LEU A 235 -15.82 -5.57 10.30
CA LEU A 235 -14.85 -6.24 11.16
C LEU A 235 -13.44 -5.70 10.92
N ARG A 236 -12.64 -5.76 11.99
CA ARG A 236 -11.20 -5.56 12.00
C ARG A 236 -10.51 -6.90 12.13
N THR A 237 -9.45 -7.10 11.37
CA THR A 237 -8.67 -8.33 11.36
C THR A 237 -7.19 -8.04 11.53
N ARG A 238 -6.37 -9.07 11.57
CA ARG A 238 -4.95 -8.92 11.29
C ARG A 238 -4.80 -8.50 9.83
N VAL A 239 -3.78 -7.75 9.53
CA VAL A 239 -3.45 -7.21 8.20
C VAL A 239 -1.97 -7.42 7.92
N GLN A 240 -1.52 -7.22 6.68
CA GLN A 240 -0.09 -7.23 6.36
C GLN A 240 0.62 -6.07 7.08
N GLY A 241 -0.01 -4.89 7.09
CA GLY A 241 0.34 -3.75 7.97
C GLY A 241 1.32 -2.75 7.38
N GLU A 242 2.10 -3.11 6.37
CA GLU A 242 2.96 -2.21 5.58
C GLU A 242 2.82 -2.56 4.08
N CYS A 243 1.58 -2.73 3.62
CA CYS A 243 1.27 -3.26 2.31
C CYS A 243 1.59 -2.22 1.21
N HIS A 244 2.58 -2.53 0.39
CA HIS A 244 2.97 -1.75 -0.79
C HIS A 244 3.61 -2.67 -1.86
N LEU A 245 3.78 -2.17 -3.08
CA LEU A 245 4.30 -2.96 -4.21
C LEU A 245 5.67 -3.61 -3.95
N GLY A 246 6.53 -3.00 -3.15
CA GLY A 246 7.82 -3.56 -2.77
C GLY A 246 7.75 -4.74 -1.80
N GLN A 247 6.57 -5.04 -1.20
CA GLN A 247 6.33 -6.20 -0.35
C GLN A 247 5.57 -7.31 -1.09
N VAL A 248 5.63 -7.29 -2.42
CA VAL A 248 4.97 -8.29 -3.27
C VAL A 248 5.93 -8.75 -4.36
N LEU A 249 6.13 -10.05 -4.47
CA LEU A 249 6.92 -10.66 -5.54
C LEU A 249 6.02 -10.94 -6.75
N HIS A 250 6.51 -10.59 -7.95
CA HIS A 250 5.90 -10.94 -9.23
C HIS A 250 6.59 -12.18 -9.80
N THR A 251 5.83 -13.27 -9.94
CA THR A 251 6.36 -14.58 -10.38
C THR A 251 6.22 -14.82 -11.88
N GLY A 252 5.92 -13.77 -12.67
CA GLY A 252 5.62 -13.83 -14.11
C GLY A 252 4.16 -14.19 -14.41
N ARG A 253 3.45 -14.83 -13.48
CA ARG A 253 2.03 -15.22 -13.66
C ARG A 253 1.15 -14.92 -12.45
N ASP A 254 1.76 -14.60 -11.31
CA ASP A 254 1.07 -14.46 -10.04
C ASP A 254 1.83 -13.53 -9.10
N PHE A 255 1.24 -13.25 -7.93
CA PHE A 255 1.82 -12.40 -6.90
C PHE A 255 1.88 -13.13 -5.56
N VAL A 256 2.98 -12.94 -4.84
CA VAL A 256 3.20 -13.51 -3.51
C VAL A 256 3.60 -12.40 -2.56
N PHE A 257 2.83 -12.22 -1.47
CA PHE A 257 3.13 -11.26 -0.43
C PHE A 257 4.26 -11.78 0.45
N ILE A 258 5.13 -10.88 0.84
CA ILE A 258 6.24 -11.12 1.75
C ILE A 258 6.19 -10.14 2.91
N ASP A 259 7.03 -10.37 3.93
CA ASP A 259 7.22 -9.42 5.02
C ASP A 259 5.95 -9.11 5.83
N MET A 260 5.50 -10.11 6.62
CA MET A 260 4.30 -9.98 7.47
C MET A 260 4.60 -9.35 8.83
N GLU A 261 5.74 -8.64 8.98
CA GLU A 261 6.11 -8.04 10.27
C GLU A 261 5.38 -6.73 10.58
N GLY A 262 4.80 -6.06 9.58
CA GLY A 262 4.26 -4.70 9.69
C GLY A 262 5.37 -3.66 9.84
N LEU A 263 5.00 -2.41 10.17
CA LEU A 263 5.93 -1.28 10.18
C LEU A 263 7.01 -1.41 11.28
N PRO A 264 8.31 -1.56 10.94
CA PRO A 264 9.37 -1.84 11.92
C PRO A 264 9.62 -0.73 12.96
N THR A 265 9.15 0.49 12.70
CA THR A 265 9.23 1.61 13.64
C THR A 265 8.23 1.50 14.80
N GLN A 266 7.16 0.72 14.63
CA GLN A 266 6.16 0.45 15.66
C GLN A 266 6.62 -0.69 16.59
N THR A 267 6.10 -0.70 17.82
CA THR A 267 6.30 -1.80 18.78
C THR A 267 5.57 -3.08 18.31
N LEU A 268 5.99 -4.25 18.81
CA LEU A 268 5.30 -5.52 18.51
C LEU A 268 3.80 -5.46 18.85
N GLY A 269 3.45 -4.81 19.97
CA GLY A 269 2.06 -4.62 20.36
C GLY A 269 1.25 -3.84 19.33
N GLU A 270 1.78 -2.73 18.83
CA GLU A 270 1.12 -1.88 17.83
C GLU A 270 0.97 -2.59 16.48
N ARG A 271 2.00 -3.35 16.06
CA ARG A 271 1.97 -4.14 14.82
C ARG A 271 0.94 -5.28 14.84
N ARG A 272 0.54 -5.74 16.03
CA ARG A 272 -0.46 -6.78 16.25
C ARG A 272 -1.89 -6.26 16.39
N ILE A 273 -2.10 -4.95 16.43
CA ILE A 273 -3.44 -4.35 16.49
C ILE A 273 -4.23 -4.70 15.23
N LYS A 274 -5.44 -5.26 15.44
CA LYS A 274 -6.36 -5.53 14.35
C LYS A 274 -6.89 -4.22 13.78
N ARG A 275 -6.82 -4.10 12.46
CA ARG A 275 -7.23 -2.90 11.70
C ARG A 275 -8.27 -3.27 10.65
N THR A 276 -8.86 -2.28 10.01
CA THR A 276 -9.63 -2.54 8.80
C THR A 276 -8.69 -3.01 7.68
N PRO A 277 -9.00 -4.12 6.97
CA PRO A 277 -8.20 -4.56 5.82
C PRO A 277 -8.06 -3.53 4.71
N LEU A 278 -8.95 -2.54 4.65
CA LEU A 278 -8.81 -1.41 3.72
C LEU A 278 -7.54 -0.58 3.94
N SER A 279 -6.88 -0.68 5.10
CA SER A 279 -5.57 -0.04 5.30
C SER A 279 -4.52 -0.57 4.33
N ASP A 280 -4.50 -1.89 4.06
CA ASP A 280 -3.59 -2.50 3.10
C ASP A 280 -3.97 -2.14 1.64
N VAL A 281 -5.28 -2.06 1.35
CA VAL A 281 -5.77 -1.57 0.04
C VAL A 281 -5.28 -0.15 -0.23
N VAL A 282 -5.38 0.72 0.77
CA VAL A 282 -4.89 2.11 0.67
C VAL A 282 -3.38 2.15 0.50
N GLY A 283 -2.63 1.30 1.21
CA GLY A 283 -1.19 1.16 1.04
C GLY A 283 -0.80 0.80 -0.40
N MET A 284 -1.52 -0.13 -1.03
CA MET A 284 -1.30 -0.48 -2.43
C MET A 284 -1.66 0.67 -3.38
N LEU A 285 -2.79 1.36 -3.17
CA LEU A 285 -3.18 2.52 -3.98
C LEU A 285 -2.14 3.64 -3.89
N SER A 286 -1.67 3.95 -2.69
CA SER A 286 -0.60 4.93 -2.45
C SER A 286 0.68 4.53 -3.20
N SER A 287 1.04 3.25 -3.16
CA SER A 287 2.22 2.73 -3.84
C SER A 287 2.11 2.85 -5.37
N PHE A 288 0.96 2.57 -5.98
CA PHE A 288 0.72 2.78 -7.41
C PHE A 288 0.81 4.26 -7.79
N ALA A 289 0.20 5.15 -7.00
CA ALA A 289 0.29 6.60 -7.25
C ALA A 289 1.75 7.09 -7.13
N THR A 290 2.49 6.58 -6.16
CA THR A 290 3.92 6.86 -5.97
C THR A 290 4.72 6.39 -7.17
N ALA A 291 4.48 5.19 -7.70
CA ALA A 291 5.15 4.69 -8.91
C ALA A 291 4.88 5.59 -10.12
N ALA A 292 3.62 5.97 -10.36
CA ALA A 292 3.26 6.82 -11.49
C ALA A 292 3.95 8.19 -11.43
N VAL A 293 3.94 8.85 -10.26
CA VAL A 293 4.53 10.18 -10.11
C VAL A 293 6.06 10.11 -10.09
N SER A 294 6.65 9.11 -9.41
CA SER A 294 8.12 8.97 -9.37
C SER A 294 8.69 8.73 -10.76
N THR A 295 8.04 7.91 -11.58
CA THR A 295 8.45 7.70 -12.98
C THR A 295 8.33 8.99 -13.80
N LEU A 296 7.21 9.72 -13.67
CA LEU A 296 6.98 10.99 -14.37
C LEU A 296 8.05 12.05 -14.07
N TYR A 297 8.51 12.11 -12.84
CA TYR A 297 9.50 13.09 -12.39
C TYR A 297 10.94 12.57 -12.34
N GLY A 298 11.18 11.29 -12.64
CA GLY A 298 12.49 10.66 -12.59
C GLY A 298 13.03 10.54 -11.15
N LEU A 299 12.15 10.43 -10.16
CA LEU A 299 12.52 10.28 -8.76
C LEU A 299 12.94 8.82 -8.50
N SER A 300 14.07 8.59 -7.85
CA SER A 300 14.58 7.25 -7.52
C SER A 300 14.52 7.00 -6.02
N SER A 301 13.84 5.92 -5.62
CA SER A 301 13.74 5.50 -4.22
C SER A 301 14.89 4.60 -3.75
N GLY A 302 15.84 4.30 -4.61
CA GLY A 302 16.89 3.30 -4.33
C GLY A 302 16.46 1.84 -4.55
N ARG A 303 15.15 1.56 -4.60
CA ARG A 303 14.58 0.21 -4.86
C ARG A 303 14.34 -0.08 -6.36
N GLY A 304 14.63 0.84 -7.22
CA GLY A 304 14.46 0.73 -8.67
C GLY A 304 14.61 2.11 -9.29
N ARG A 305 15.09 2.14 -10.52
CA ARG A 305 15.19 3.39 -11.29
C ARG A 305 14.16 3.32 -12.40
N PRO A 306 13.31 4.35 -12.54
CA PRO A 306 12.52 4.51 -13.74
C PRO A 306 13.46 4.51 -14.95
N GLN A 307 13.16 3.72 -15.96
CA GLN A 307 13.90 3.74 -17.21
C GLN A 307 13.49 4.98 -18.01
N GLY A 308 14.47 5.70 -18.53
CA GLY A 308 14.22 6.90 -19.33
C GLY A 308 14.11 8.20 -18.49
N SER A 309 14.23 9.33 -19.17
CA SER A 309 14.02 10.66 -18.59
C SER A 309 12.92 11.39 -19.34
N ILE A 310 11.80 11.63 -18.67
CA ILE A 310 10.74 12.48 -19.21
C ILE A 310 11.20 13.93 -19.15
N ARG A 311 11.14 14.64 -20.30
CA ARG A 311 11.50 16.06 -20.39
C ARG A 311 10.58 16.90 -19.51
N SER A 312 11.13 17.93 -18.89
CA SER A 312 10.35 18.83 -18.02
C SER A 312 9.16 19.48 -18.74
N GLU A 313 9.30 19.79 -20.02
CA GLU A 313 8.27 20.36 -20.87
C GLU A 313 7.08 19.41 -21.12
N ASP A 314 7.31 18.10 -21.10
CA ASP A 314 6.26 17.09 -21.32
C ASP A 314 5.51 16.72 -20.03
N ARG A 315 6.04 17.05 -18.85
CA ARG A 315 5.50 16.60 -17.55
C ARG A 315 4.07 17.05 -17.31
N GLN A 316 3.69 18.24 -17.75
CA GLN A 316 2.31 18.72 -17.59
C GLN A 316 1.35 17.86 -18.40
N ARG A 317 1.65 17.62 -19.67
CA ARG A 317 0.85 16.80 -20.58
C ARG A 317 0.80 15.33 -20.09
N LEU A 318 1.96 14.75 -19.79
CA LEU A 318 2.04 13.37 -19.32
C LEU A 318 1.47 13.17 -17.91
N GLY A 319 1.37 14.23 -17.10
CA GLY A 319 0.68 14.21 -15.82
C GLY A 319 -0.82 13.92 -15.92
N ILE A 320 -1.46 14.29 -17.03
CA ILE A 320 -2.85 13.93 -17.34
C ILE A 320 -2.95 12.43 -17.59
N TRP A 321 -2.03 11.87 -18.39
CA TRP A 321 -1.93 10.45 -18.67
C TRP A 321 -1.60 9.63 -17.41
N ALA A 322 -0.72 10.13 -16.52
CA ALA A 322 -0.41 9.50 -15.23
C ALA A 322 -1.66 9.35 -14.36
N ARG A 323 -2.49 10.39 -14.27
CA ARG A 323 -3.75 10.36 -13.53
C ARG A 323 -4.73 9.35 -14.13
N LEU A 324 -4.82 9.31 -15.46
CA LEU A 324 -5.66 8.36 -16.16
C LEU A 324 -5.23 6.92 -15.91
N TRP A 325 -3.93 6.63 -16.04
CA TRP A 325 -3.36 5.32 -15.72
C TRP A 325 -3.69 4.91 -14.30
N PHE A 326 -3.51 5.81 -13.34
CA PHE A 326 -3.82 5.53 -11.94
C PHE A 326 -5.32 5.24 -11.72
N ASN A 327 -6.21 5.95 -12.41
CA ASN A 327 -7.64 5.69 -12.34
C ASN A 327 -8.00 4.29 -12.90
N TRP A 328 -7.37 3.85 -13.99
CA TRP A 328 -7.56 2.49 -14.51
C TRP A 328 -7.05 1.43 -13.53
N VAL A 329 -5.87 1.64 -12.98
CA VAL A 329 -5.27 0.73 -11.99
C VAL A 329 -6.14 0.62 -10.74
N ALA A 330 -6.53 1.74 -10.15
CA ALA A 330 -7.38 1.75 -8.97
C ALA A 330 -8.76 1.12 -9.25
N GLY A 331 -9.38 1.47 -10.40
CA GLY A 331 -10.67 0.92 -10.83
C GLY A 331 -10.62 -0.55 -11.27
N THR A 332 -9.43 -1.12 -11.41
CA THR A 332 -9.24 -2.57 -11.64
C THR A 332 -8.93 -3.29 -10.33
N PHE A 333 -8.05 -2.71 -9.52
CA PHE A 333 -7.58 -3.31 -8.25
C PHE A 333 -8.69 -3.39 -7.20
N VAL A 334 -9.37 -2.25 -6.93
CA VAL A 334 -10.37 -2.18 -5.85
C VAL A 334 -11.59 -3.07 -6.10
N PRO A 335 -12.22 -3.08 -7.29
CA PRO A 335 -13.32 -4.01 -7.56
C PRO A 335 -12.91 -5.48 -7.52
N SER A 336 -11.69 -5.83 -7.97
CA SER A 336 -11.18 -7.21 -7.89
C SER A 336 -11.00 -7.65 -6.43
N TYR A 337 -10.42 -6.80 -5.60
CA TYR A 337 -10.33 -7.03 -4.17
C TYR A 337 -11.71 -7.17 -3.53
N ALA A 338 -12.61 -6.20 -3.77
CA ALA A 338 -13.94 -6.17 -3.18
C ALA A 338 -14.77 -7.41 -3.53
N SER A 339 -14.70 -7.87 -4.78
CA SER A 339 -15.40 -9.09 -5.23
C SER A 339 -14.87 -10.34 -4.52
N THR A 340 -13.58 -10.40 -4.26
CA THR A 340 -12.94 -11.53 -3.56
C THR A 340 -13.38 -11.62 -2.11
N VAL A 341 -13.50 -10.48 -1.41
CA VAL A 341 -13.86 -10.44 0.01
C VAL A 341 -15.36 -10.28 0.28
N ALA A 342 -16.20 -10.31 -0.74
CA ALA A 342 -17.65 -10.04 -0.65
C ALA A 342 -18.42 -10.90 0.36
N GLY A 343 -17.87 -12.08 0.75
CA GLY A 343 -18.46 -12.96 1.76
C GLY A 343 -18.16 -12.57 3.22
N LEU A 344 -17.29 -11.57 3.46
CA LEU A 344 -16.89 -11.14 4.77
C LEU A 344 -17.36 -9.70 5.06
N ALA A 345 -17.76 -9.45 6.31
CA ALA A 345 -18.13 -8.12 6.76
C ALA A 345 -16.89 -7.24 7.05
N ILE A 346 -15.93 -7.18 6.12
CA ILE A 346 -14.73 -6.33 6.22
C ILE A 346 -14.82 -5.08 5.36
N LEU A 347 -15.78 -5.05 4.44
CA LEU A 347 -16.17 -3.87 3.67
C LEU A 347 -17.56 -3.41 4.10
N PRO A 348 -17.81 -2.10 4.20
CA PRO A 348 -19.16 -1.60 4.37
C PRO A 348 -20.06 -2.06 3.20
N PRO A 349 -21.34 -2.38 3.47
CA PRO A 349 -22.22 -2.93 2.43
C PRO A 349 -22.63 -1.90 1.37
N GLY A 350 -22.55 -0.61 1.68
CA GLY A 350 -22.93 0.48 0.77
C GLY A 350 -21.74 1.26 0.25
N GLU A 351 -21.77 1.65 -1.03
CA GLU A 351 -20.69 2.41 -1.68
C GLU A 351 -20.42 3.75 -0.96
N ALA A 352 -21.43 4.44 -0.47
CA ALA A 352 -21.26 5.68 0.28
C ALA A 352 -20.43 5.49 1.57
N ASP A 353 -20.61 4.36 2.27
CA ASP A 353 -19.84 4.04 3.47
C ASP A 353 -18.45 3.52 3.12
N GLN A 354 -18.31 2.81 2.00
CA GLN A 354 -17.00 2.43 1.45
C GLN A 354 -16.20 3.68 1.05
N LYS A 355 -16.83 4.62 0.33
CA LYS A 355 -16.23 5.90 -0.04
C LYS A 355 -15.80 6.68 1.19
N LEU A 356 -16.66 6.77 2.19
CA LEU A 356 -16.38 7.46 3.46
C LEU A 356 -15.13 6.88 4.15
N LEU A 357 -15.11 5.58 4.34
CA LEU A 357 -14.00 4.91 5.03
C LEU A 357 -12.70 5.00 4.22
N LEU A 358 -12.77 4.75 2.92
CA LEU A 358 -11.60 4.80 2.04
C LEU A 358 -11.03 6.22 1.96
N THR A 359 -11.88 7.26 1.88
CA THR A 359 -11.45 8.66 1.92
C THR A 359 -10.66 8.97 3.19
N GLY A 360 -11.20 8.60 4.37
CA GLY A 360 -10.49 8.84 5.64
C GLY A 360 -9.14 8.13 5.70
N LEU A 361 -9.10 6.87 5.31
CA LEU A 361 -7.86 6.09 5.32
C LEU A 361 -6.83 6.60 4.29
N MET A 362 -7.27 7.05 3.11
CA MET A 362 -6.38 7.64 2.11
C MET A 362 -5.78 8.96 2.59
N LEU A 363 -6.58 9.85 3.16
CA LEU A 363 -6.07 11.10 3.73
C LEU A 363 -5.07 10.84 4.86
N ASP A 364 -5.37 9.90 5.76
CA ASP A 364 -4.44 9.50 6.83
C ASP A 364 -3.11 8.95 6.26
N LYS A 365 -3.18 8.07 5.27
CA LYS A 365 -1.99 7.52 4.59
C LYS A 365 -1.16 8.62 3.95
N TRP A 366 -1.79 9.55 3.21
CA TRP A 366 -1.08 10.66 2.60
C TRP A 366 -0.45 11.62 3.61
N MET A 367 -1.10 11.85 4.76
CA MET A 367 -0.51 12.66 5.84
C MET A 367 0.73 12.01 6.42
N ASN A 368 0.68 10.71 6.72
CA ASN A 368 1.85 9.98 7.22
C ASN A 368 3.00 9.95 6.20
N GLU A 369 2.70 9.81 4.90
CA GLU A 369 3.72 9.89 3.85
C GLU A 369 4.28 11.30 3.71
N LEU A 370 3.43 12.32 3.80
CA LEU A 370 3.89 13.72 3.77
C LEU A 370 4.87 14.02 4.90
N GLU A 371 4.57 13.60 6.12
CA GLU A 371 5.48 13.71 7.26
C GLU A 371 6.84 13.09 6.96
N LEU A 372 6.84 11.86 6.45
CA LEU A 372 8.08 11.16 6.08
C LEU A 372 8.89 11.93 5.04
N GLU A 373 8.23 12.39 3.97
CA GLU A 373 8.91 13.07 2.87
C GLU A 373 9.42 14.46 3.26
N LEU A 374 8.71 15.18 4.11
CA LEU A 374 9.18 16.47 4.67
C LEU A 374 10.49 16.33 5.45
N HIS A 375 10.76 15.16 6.02
CA HIS A 375 11.98 14.90 6.77
C HIS A 375 13.11 14.32 5.91
N GLN A 376 12.77 13.46 4.96
CA GLN A 376 13.76 12.65 4.27
C GLN A 376 14.03 13.11 2.83
N ARG A 377 12.98 13.50 2.09
CA ARG A 377 13.06 13.75 0.65
C ARG A 377 12.05 14.82 0.23
N PRO A 378 12.28 16.11 0.54
CA PRO A 378 11.30 17.18 0.30
C PRO A 378 10.78 17.28 -1.15
N GLU A 379 11.55 16.85 -2.15
CA GLU A 379 11.12 16.79 -3.55
C GLU A 379 10.05 15.71 -3.81
N TRP A 380 9.96 14.70 -2.94
CA TRP A 380 8.93 13.67 -2.99
C TRP A 380 7.60 14.11 -2.37
N ALA A 381 7.58 15.18 -1.57
CA ALA A 381 6.36 15.71 -0.95
C ALA A 381 5.25 16.02 -1.97
N ARG A 382 5.61 16.25 -3.27
CA ARG A 382 4.64 16.40 -4.36
C ARG A 382 3.66 15.24 -4.50
N ILE A 383 4.08 14.03 -4.10
CA ILE A 383 3.27 12.81 -4.24
C ILE A 383 2.11 12.83 -3.24
N PRO A 384 2.37 12.86 -1.91
CA PRO A 384 1.29 12.92 -0.93
C PRO A 384 0.46 14.22 -1.05
N LEU A 385 1.06 15.38 -1.38
CA LEU A 385 0.30 16.60 -1.61
C LEU A 385 -0.75 16.43 -2.71
N ARG A 386 -0.38 15.87 -3.86
CA ARG A 386 -1.33 15.52 -4.93
C ARG A 386 -2.38 14.51 -4.49
N GLY A 387 -1.96 13.49 -3.73
CA GLY A 387 -2.85 12.48 -3.19
C GLY A 387 -3.93 13.06 -2.27
N ILE A 388 -3.56 14.01 -1.39
CA ILE A 388 -4.47 14.73 -0.51
C ILE A 388 -5.51 15.49 -1.34
N LEU A 389 -5.07 16.33 -2.28
CA LEU A 389 -5.97 17.15 -3.09
C LEU A 389 -6.91 16.29 -3.95
N ALA A 390 -6.40 15.25 -4.61
CA ALA A 390 -7.23 14.33 -5.39
C ALA A 390 -8.24 13.58 -4.51
N THR A 391 -7.87 13.23 -3.28
CA THR A 391 -8.78 12.57 -2.33
C THR A 391 -9.88 13.52 -1.86
N LEU A 392 -9.57 14.79 -1.64
CA LEU A 392 -10.56 15.82 -1.28
C LEU A 392 -11.52 16.11 -2.43
N GLU A 393 -11.01 16.18 -3.67
CA GLU A 393 -11.82 16.32 -4.87
C GLU A 393 -12.81 15.16 -5.00
N TRP A 394 -12.34 13.92 -4.81
CA TRP A 394 -13.20 12.75 -4.80
C TRP A 394 -14.22 12.77 -3.67
N ALA A 395 -13.82 13.15 -2.46
CA ALA A 395 -14.70 13.23 -1.30
C ALA A 395 -15.87 14.21 -1.52
N SER A 396 -15.63 15.30 -2.26
CA SER A 396 -16.61 16.33 -2.59
C SER A 396 -17.49 15.99 -3.78
N SER A 397 -17.07 15.04 -4.65
CA SER A 397 -17.88 14.61 -5.79
C SER A 397 -19.13 13.86 -5.32
N GLU A 398 -20.26 14.05 -6.01
CA GLU A 398 -21.50 13.33 -5.71
C GLU A 398 -21.30 11.83 -5.93
N THR A 399 -21.75 11.01 -4.97
CA THR A 399 -21.84 9.57 -5.17
C THR A 399 -22.93 9.34 -6.20
N ARG A 400 -22.60 8.78 -7.36
CA ARG A 400 -23.61 8.41 -8.36
C ARG A 400 -24.55 7.38 -7.69
N THR A 401 -25.79 7.78 -7.49
CA THR A 401 -26.88 6.91 -6.99
C THR A 401 -27.36 5.97 -8.10
#